data_786a317e93ef9d1a0a3a0864da043f76
#
_entry.id   786a317e93ef9d1a0a3a0864da043f76
#
_cell.length_a   1.000
_cell.length_b   1.000
_cell.length_c   1.000
_cell.angle_alpha   90.00
_cell.angle_beta   90.00
_cell.angle_gamma   90.00
#
_symmetry.space_group_name_H-M   'P 1'
#
loop_
_entity.id
_entity.type
_entity.pdbx_description
1 polymer ?
#
loop_
_entity_poly.entity_id
_entity_poly.type
_entity_poly.pdbx_seq_one_letter_code
_entity_poly.pdbx_strand_id
1 'polypeptide(L)'
;MYQDLVDKKKTLAVIGLGYVGLPIALEFAKKIKVIGFDINAKRVEMMRNSIDPSQELEKEAFVGCDIEFTCDLEVLKQANFFIVAVPTPVDDHNVPDLIPVQKASETIGKVVKKGDYVVFESTVYPGCTEEDCQPIIEKLSGLKNITDFKLGYSPERINPGDKEHTLARIIKVVSGCDAESLEVIAKVYELVVTAGVHKASSIKVAEAAKIIENTQRDLNIALMNELSIIFDRMNINTFEVLEAAGTKWNFLRFQPGLVGGHCIGVDPYYLTHKSKELGYESQVILAGRVINDGMAGYVAKKVLQHIIQHNGNVKDAKVLVMGATFKENVSDIRNSKVADVIKELKSFSLNVHVTDPHAESDELKHEYGFELNADIASDYDAVIITVPHNAYKALDDAYFAGITKPKAMIADLKGIYRNKIQNRIYWSL
;
A
#
# COMPACT_ATOMS: atom_id res chain seq x y z
N MET A 1 -18.16 -28.35 -1.98
CA MET A 1 -17.83 -26.97 -2.33
C MET A 1 -16.79 -26.87 -3.45
N TYR A 2 -15.54 -27.28 -3.26
CA TYR A 2 -14.50 -27.16 -4.29
C TYR A 2 -14.91 -27.77 -5.66
N GLN A 3 -15.34 -29.06 -5.68
CA GLN A 3 -15.74 -29.70 -6.92
C GLN A 3 -16.96 -29.03 -7.57
N ASP A 4 -17.92 -28.55 -6.77
CA ASP A 4 -19.10 -27.85 -7.30
C ASP A 4 -18.74 -26.50 -7.96
N LEU A 5 -17.69 -25.80 -7.47
CA LEU A 5 -17.17 -24.60 -8.12
C LEU A 5 -16.50 -24.95 -9.47
N VAL A 6 -15.67 -25.98 -9.49
CA VAL A 6 -15.02 -26.47 -10.73
C VAL A 6 -16.04 -26.91 -11.76
N ASP A 7 -17.08 -27.63 -11.33
CA ASP A 7 -18.18 -28.10 -12.20
C ASP A 7 -19.17 -26.97 -12.56
N LYS A 8 -18.94 -25.73 -12.09
CA LYS A 8 -19.82 -24.56 -12.26
C LYS A 8 -21.25 -24.73 -11.73
N LYS A 9 -21.45 -25.68 -10.80
CA LYS A 9 -22.72 -25.87 -10.07
C LYS A 9 -22.90 -24.84 -8.95
N LYS A 10 -21.80 -24.33 -8.42
CA LYS A 10 -21.72 -23.26 -7.45
C LYS A 10 -20.89 -22.11 -8.00
N THR A 11 -21.08 -20.92 -7.43
CA THR A 11 -20.48 -19.69 -7.90
C THR A 11 -19.62 -19.05 -6.80
N LEU A 12 -18.44 -18.58 -7.16
CA LEU A 12 -17.60 -17.75 -6.31
C LEU A 12 -17.99 -16.29 -6.49
N ALA A 13 -18.00 -15.50 -5.41
CA ALA A 13 -18.14 -14.05 -5.48
C ALA A 13 -16.93 -13.35 -4.85
N VAL A 14 -16.51 -12.25 -5.46
CA VAL A 14 -15.53 -11.32 -4.87
C VAL A 14 -16.24 -10.01 -4.56
N ILE A 15 -16.16 -9.56 -3.29
CA ILE A 15 -16.77 -8.36 -2.78
C ILE A 15 -15.70 -7.29 -2.56
N GLY A 16 -15.87 -6.14 -3.23
CA GLY A 16 -14.86 -5.09 -3.30
C GLY A 16 -13.91 -5.34 -4.48
N LEU A 17 -14.14 -4.62 -5.57
CA LEU A 17 -13.37 -4.78 -6.83
C LEU A 17 -12.36 -3.63 -6.99
N GLY A 18 -11.58 -3.38 -5.93
CA GLY A 18 -10.42 -2.50 -5.96
C GLY A 18 -9.19 -3.17 -6.60
N TYR A 19 -8.03 -2.57 -6.39
CA TYR A 19 -6.73 -3.06 -6.90
C TYR A 19 -6.34 -4.46 -6.39
N VAL A 20 -7.00 -4.97 -5.34
CA VAL A 20 -6.85 -6.34 -4.84
C VAL A 20 -7.93 -7.26 -5.41
N GLY A 21 -9.21 -6.89 -5.22
CA GLY A 21 -10.32 -7.79 -5.52
C GLY A 21 -10.55 -8.01 -7.01
N LEU A 22 -10.34 -7.00 -7.86
CA LEU A 22 -10.53 -7.17 -9.30
C LEU A 22 -9.54 -8.17 -9.92
N PRO A 23 -8.21 -8.06 -9.68
CA PRO A 23 -7.26 -9.08 -10.15
C PRO A 23 -7.60 -10.50 -9.67
N ILE A 24 -7.95 -10.67 -8.40
CA ILE A 24 -8.36 -11.95 -7.82
C ILE A 24 -9.61 -12.51 -8.54
N ALA A 25 -10.63 -11.66 -8.73
CA ALA A 25 -11.86 -12.04 -9.40
C ALA A 25 -11.61 -12.53 -10.84
N LEU A 26 -10.75 -11.81 -11.58
CA LEU A 26 -10.42 -12.18 -12.97
C LEU A 26 -9.60 -13.48 -13.04
N GLU A 27 -8.64 -13.69 -12.12
CA GLU A 27 -7.87 -14.95 -12.10
C GLU A 27 -8.77 -16.16 -11.82
N PHE A 28 -9.70 -16.06 -10.86
CA PHE A 28 -10.70 -17.11 -10.63
C PHE A 28 -11.63 -17.27 -11.83
N ALA A 29 -12.06 -16.18 -12.46
CA ALA A 29 -12.98 -16.20 -13.59
C ALA A 29 -12.43 -16.89 -14.85
N LYS A 30 -11.11 -17.01 -14.99
CA LYS A 30 -10.46 -17.84 -16.01
C LYS A 30 -10.65 -19.33 -15.79
N LYS A 31 -11.08 -19.75 -14.61
CA LYS A 31 -11.19 -21.16 -14.19
C LYS A 31 -12.61 -21.59 -13.85
N ILE A 32 -13.35 -20.76 -13.14
CA ILE A 32 -14.67 -21.02 -12.58
C ILE A 32 -15.62 -19.85 -12.84
N LYS A 33 -16.91 -20.03 -12.54
CA LYS A 33 -17.90 -18.95 -12.62
C LYS A 33 -17.74 -18.00 -11.43
N VAL A 34 -17.66 -16.68 -11.69
CA VAL A 34 -17.45 -15.65 -10.68
C VAL A 34 -18.53 -14.56 -10.76
N ILE A 35 -18.91 -14.03 -9.60
CA ILE A 35 -19.65 -12.77 -9.46
C ILE A 35 -18.68 -11.73 -8.88
N GLY A 36 -18.45 -10.65 -9.61
CA GLY A 36 -17.73 -9.49 -9.11
C GLY A 36 -18.73 -8.47 -8.55
N PHE A 37 -18.69 -8.24 -7.23
CA PHE A 37 -19.60 -7.32 -6.57
C PHE A 37 -18.87 -6.07 -6.06
N ASP A 38 -19.39 -4.90 -6.44
CA ASP A 38 -18.94 -3.61 -5.90
C ASP A 38 -20.14 -2.70 -5.65
N ILE A 39 -20.08 -1.90 -4.58
CA ILE A 39 -21.15 -0.95 -4.24
C ILE A 39 -21.19 0.27 -5.18
N ASN A 40 -20.12 0.53 -5.91
CA ASN A 40 -20.02 1.68 -6.81
C ASN A 40 -20.47 1.29 -8.21
N ALA A 41 -21.69 1.71 -8.58
CA ALA A 41 -22.30 1.38 -9.86
C ALA A 41 -21.49 1.90 -11.08
N LYS A 42 -20.77 3.04 -10.95
CA LYS A 42 -19.92 3.55 -12.03
C LYS A 42 -18.73 2.63 -12.27
N ARG A 43 -18.08 2.15 -11.20
CA ARG A 43 -16.98 1.19 -11.31
C ARG A 43 -17.45 -0.13 -11.93
N VAL A 44 -18.61 -0.64 -11.50
CA VAL A 44 -19.23 -1.84 -12.09
C VAL A 44 -19.44 -1.69 -13.59
N GLU A 45 -19.97 -0.54 -14.02
CA GLU A 45 -20.18 -0.28 -15.47
C GLU A 45 -18.86 -0.20 -16.25
N MET A 46 -17.82 0.40 -15.71
CA MET A 46 -16.48 0.39 -16.33
C MET A 46 -15.96 -1.04 -16.51
N MET A 47 -16.05 -1.86 -15.46
CA MET A 47 -15.60 -3.26 -15.50
C MET A 47 -16.41 -4.13 -16.48
N ARG A 48 -17.71 -3.90 -16.63
CA ARG A 48 -18.54 -4.54 -17.67
C ARG A 48 -18.05 -4.21 -19.09
N ASN A 49 -17.46 -3.03 -19.27
CA ASN A 49 -16.82 -2.62 -20.53
C ASN A 49 -15.34 -2.99 -20.62
N SER A 50 -14.86 -3.89 -19.73
CA SER A 50 -13.45 -4.32 -19.66
C SER A 50 -12.48 -3.16 -19.43
N ILE A 51 -12.87 -2.21 -18.58
CA ILE A 51 -12.05 -1.09 -18.13
C ILE A 51 -11.80 -1.25 -16.64
N ASP A 52 -10.52 -1.31 -16.23
CA ASP A 52 -10.14 -1.29 -14.82
C ASP A 52 -10.24 0.14 -14.27
N PRO A 53 -11.12 0.41 -13.29
CA PRO A 53 -11.21 1.72 -12.65
C PRO A 53 -9.96 2.15 -11.88
N SER A 54 -9.04 1.23 -11.60
CA SER A 54 -7.78 1.49 -10.91
C SER A 54 -6.59 1.68 -11.87
N GLN A 55 -6.81 1.49 -13.19
CA GLN A 55 -5.83 1.63 -14.28
C GLN A 55 -4.56 0.75 -14.10
N GLU A 56 -4.67 -0.35 -13.38
CA GLU A 56 -3.55 -1.30 -13.18
C GLU A 56 -3.58 -2.46 -14.17
N LEU A 57 -4.76 -2.81 -14.67
CA LEU A 57 -4.97 -3.94 -15.59
C LEU A 57 -5.38 -3.45 -16.96
N GLU A 58 -4.73 -4.02 -17.96
CA GLU A 58 -5.08 -3.81 -19.36
C GLU A 58 -6.34 -4.62 -19.74
N LYS A 59 -6.99 -4.23 -20.83
CA LYS A 59 -8.24 -4.86 -21.32
C LYS A 59 -8.11 -6.36 -21.54
N GLU A 60 -6.93 -6.82 -21.90
CA GLU A 60 -6.60 -8.23 -22.13
C GLU A 60 -6.79 -9.10 -20.89
N ALA A 61 -6.70 -8.53 -19.69
CA ALA A 61 -6.90 -9.25 -18.44
C ALA A 61 -8.33 -9.79 -18.27
N PHE A 62 -9.31 -9.15 -18.93
CA PHE A 62 -10.73 -9.55 -18.90
C PHE A 62 -11.07 -10.63 -19.92
N VAL A 63 -10.19 -10.93 -20.87
CA VAL A 63 -10.46 -11.89 -21.95
C VAL A 63 -10.52 -13.31 -21.39
N GLY A 64 -11.58 -14.05 -21.75
CA GLY A 64 -11.80 -15.43 -21.33
C GLY A 64 -12.28 -15.60 -19.88
N CYS A 65 -12.65 -14.53 -19.21
CA CYS A 65 -13.19 -14.55 -17.85
C CYS A 65 -14.69 -14.83 -17.83
N ASP A 66 -15.12 -15.85 -17.07
CA ASP A 66 -16.53 -16.17 -16.79
C ASP A 66 -16.99 -15.40 -15.55
N ILE A 67 -17.22 -14.09 -15.72
CA ILE A 67 -17.52 -13.16 -14.62
C ILE A 67 -18.72 -12.29 -14.92
N GLU A 68 -19.60 -12.11 -13.92
CA GLU A 68 -20.71 -11.16 -13.93
C GLU A 68 -20.43 -10.04 -12.92
N PHE A 69 -20.27 -8.81 -13.40
CA PHE A 69 -20.07 -7.64 -12.56
C PHE A 69 -21.42 -7.04 -12.13
N THR A 70 -21.63 -6.82 -10.83
CA THR A 70 -22.91 -6.35 -10.30
C THR A 70 -22.78 -5.51 -9.04
N CYS A 71 -23.79 -4.67 -8.79
CA CYS A 71 -24.06 -4.03 -7.49
C CYS A 71 -25.39 -4.53 -6.89
N ASP A 72 -26.02 -5.55 -7.50
CA ASP A 72 -27.31 -6.10 -7.07
C ASP A 72 -27.11 -7.27 -6.10
N LEU A 73 -27.74 -7.16 -4.92
CA LEU A 73 -27.73 -8.21 -3.89
C LEU A 73 -28.45 -9.49 -4.34
N GLU A 74 -29.46 -9.39 -5.20
CA GLU A 74 -30.17 -10.57 -5.69
C GLU A 74 -29.28 -11.46 -6.56
N VAL A 75 -28.39 -10.84 -7.35
CA VAL A 75 -27.37 -11.57 -8.10
C VAL A 75 -26.35 -12.18 -7.11
N LEU A 76 -25.92 -11.42 -6.10
CA LEU A 76 -24.94 -11.88 -5.11
C LEU A 76 -25.45 -13.09 -4.30
N LYS A 77 -26.75 -13.22 -4.06
CA LYS A 77 -27.36 -14.40 -3.39
C LYS A 77 -27.13 -15.74 -4.12
N GLN A 78 -26.76 -15.71 -5.40
CA GLN A 78 -26.43 -16.92 -6.16
C GLN A 78 -25.07 -17.49 -5.80
N ALA A 79 -24.19 -16.70 -5.16
CA ALA A 79 -22.88 -17.14 -4.74
C ALA A 79 -22.92 -18.13 -3.56
N ASN A 80 -21.85 -18.92 -3.45
CA ASN A 80 -21.66 -19.91 -2.40
C ASN A 80 -20.29 -19.86 -1.74
N PHE A 81 -19.34 -19.19 -2.37
CA PHE A 81 -18.00 -18.96 -1.86
C PHE A 81 -17.70 -17.45 -2.02
N PHE A 82 -17.53 -16.74 -0.93
CA PHE A 82 -17.34 -15.30 -0.92
C PHE A 82 -15.92 -14.95 -0.53
N ILE A 83 -15.27 -14.10 -1.31
CA ILE A 83 -14.00 -13.47 -0.98
C ILE A 83 -14.27 -11.99 -0.72
N VAL A 84 -13.84 -11.48 0.44
CA VAL A 84 -14.02 -10.09 0.83
C VAL A 84 -12.69 -9.35 0.71
N ALA A 85 -12.60 -8.43 -0.23
CA ALA A 85 -11.39 -7.67 -0.57
C ALA A 85 -11.65 -6.15 -0.57
N VAL A 86 -12.28 -5.66 0.49
CA VAL A 86 -12.58 -4.24 0.67
C VAL A 86 -11.41 -3.50 1.33
N PRO A 87 -11.24 -2.18 1.13
CA PRO A 87 -10.18 -1.42 1.77
C PRO A 87 -10.36 -1.35 3.29
N THR A 88 -9.24 -1.20 3.98
CA THR A 88 -9.15 -1.06 5.44
C THR A 88 -8.15 0.07 5.76
N PRO A 89 -8.58 1.34 5.63
CA PRO A 89 -7.73 2.50 5.92
C PRO A 89 -7.58 2.73 7.42
N VAL A 90 -6.80 3.74 7.77
CA VAL A 90 -6.81 4.36 9.10
C VAL A 90 -7.42 5.75 8.98
N ASP A 91 -7.97 6.25 10.08
CA ASP A 91 -8.44 7.62 10.21
C ASP A 91 -7.28 8.63 10.41
N ASP A 92 -7.60 9.93 10.55
CA ASP A 92 -6.64 11.02 10.79
C ASP A 92 -5.86 10.87 12.11
N HIS A 93 -6.27 9.97 12.99
CA HIS A 93 -5.61 9.64 14.25
C HIS A 93 -4.86 8.30 14.21
N ASN A 94 -4.69 7.72 13.01
CA ASN A 94 -4.08 6.42 12.80
C ASN A 94 -4.82 5.26 13.50
N VAL A 95 -6.15 5.41 13.69
CA VAL A 95 -7.00 4.34 14.21
C VAL A 95 -7.59 3.54 13.04
N PRO A 96 -7.58 2.19 13.09
CA PRO A 96 -8.19 1.36 12.05
C PRO A 96 -9.64 1.73 11.75
N ASP A 97 -9.96 2.03 10.50
CA ASP A 97 -11.34 2.21 10.05
C ASP A 97 -11.88 0.87 9.53
N LEU A 98 -12.69 0.22 10.36
CA LEU A 98 -13.33 -1.05 10.02
C LEU A 98 -14.68 -0.89 9.32
N ILE A 99 -15.16 0.34 9.08
CA ILE A 99 -16.49 0.58 8.46
C ILE A 99 -16.65 -0.19 7.14
N PRO A 100 -15.66 -0.20 6.21
CA PRO A 100 -15.83 -0.94 4.96
C PRO A 100 -15.96 -2.44 5.15
N VAL A 101 -15.15 -3.05 6.05
CA VAL A 101 -15.21 -4.49 6.29
C VAL A 101 -16.46 -4.89 7.08
N GLN A 102 -16.95 -4.04 7.99
CA GLN A 102 -18.20 -4.23 8.68
C GLN A 102 -19.40 -4.17 7.71
N LYS A 103 -19.44 -3.21 6.80
CA LYS A 103 -20.46 -3.13 5.73
C LYS A 103 -20.41 -4.31 4.76
N ALA A 104 -19.24 -4.80 4.44
CA ALA A 104 -19.08 -6.01 3.66
C ALA A 104 -19.65 -7.23 4.43
N SER A 105 -19.39 -7.31 5.74
CA SER A 105 -19.95 -8.33 6.61
C SER A 105 -21.48 -8.24 6.72
N GLU A 106 -22.06 -7.03 6.75
CA GLU A 106 -23.50 -6.81 6.67
C GLU A 106 -24.08 -7.29 5.33
N THR A 107 -23.36 -7.03 4.23
CA THR A 107 -23.76 -7.49 2.90
C THR A 107 -23.78 -9.02 2.84
N ILE A 108 -22.72 -9.67 3.33
CA ILE A 108 -22.65 -11.14 3.47
C ILE A 108 -23.79 -11.67 4.32
N GLY A 109 -24.05 -11.08 5.49
CA GLY A 109 -25.10 -11.52 6.39
C GLY A 109 -26.51 -11.53 5.78
N LYS A 110 -26.75 -10.73 4.72
CA LYS A 110 -28.02 -10.68 3.99
C LYS A 110 -28.14 -11.76 2.89
N VAL A 111 -27.02 -12.37 2.47
CA VAL A 111 -27.00 -13.25 1.30
C VAL A 111 -26.44 -14.65 1.59
N VAL A 112 -25.70 -14.84 2.66
CA VAL A 112 -25.06 -16.11 3.02
C VAL A 112 -26.12 -17.19 3.34
N LYS A 113 -25.85 -18.43 2.92
CA LYS A 113 -26.73 -19.60 3.09
C LYS A 113 -25.98 -20.73 3.80
N LYS A 114 -26.73 -21.74 4.25
CA LYS A 114 -26.12 -22.96 4.80
C LYS A 114 -25.21 -23.64 3.81
N GLY A 115 -24.01 -24.00 4.24
CA GLY A 115 -22.97 -24.63 3.46
C GLY A 115 -22.11 -23.66 2.65
N ASP A 116 -22.30 -22.36 2.76
CA ASP A 116 -21.48 -21.35 2.11
C ASP A 116 -20.16 -21.10 2.85
N TYR A 117 -19.19 -20.53 2.14
CA TYR A 117 -17.86 -20.17 2.66
C TYR A 117 -17.63 -18.67 2.50
N VAL A 118 -17.05 -18.04 3.52
CA VAL A 118 -16.70 -16.61 3.51
C VAL A 118 -15.24 -16.48 3.90
N VAL A 119 -14.42 -15.91 3.01
CA VAL A 119 -12.99 -15.73 3.22
C VAL A 119 -12.67 -14.24 3.15
N PHE A 120 -12.10 -13.68 4.21
CA PHE A 120 -11.64 -12.30 4.22
C PHE A 120 -10.20 -12.22 3.70
N GLU A 121 -9.96 -11.26 2.80
CA GLU A 121 -8.62 -10.90 2.31
C GLU A 121 -8.22 -9.48 2.71
N SER A 122 -9.17 -8.67 3.16
CA SER A 122 -8.91 -7.32 3.67
C SER A 122 -7.90 -7.36 4.81
N THR A 123 -6.96 -6.43 4.82
CA THR A 123 -5.96 -6.33 5.90
C THR A 123 -6.64 -5.91 7.20
N VAL A 124 -6.53 -6.73 8.23
CA VAL A 124 -7.13 -6.49 9.54
C VAL A 124 -6.18 -6.94 10.65
N TYR A 125 -6.41 -6.48 11.90
CA TYR A 125 -5.66 -6.97 13.05
C TYR A 125 -6.06 -8.41 13.42
N PRO A 126 -5.17 -9.16 14.11
CA PRO A 126 -5.47 -10.53 14.53
C PRO A 126 -6.72 -10.61 15.42
N GLY A 127 -7.68 -11.40 15.00
CA GLY A 127 -8.96 -11.59 15.64
C GLY A 127 -10.13 -10.84 15.00
N CYS A 128 -9.91 -9.86 14.14
CA CYS A 128 -10.96 -9.03 13.56
C CYS A 128 -12.00 -9.85 12.79
N THR A 129 -11.59 -10.84 12.01
CA THR A 129 -12.54 -11.69 11.26
C THR A 129 -13.52 -12.40 12.21
N GLU A 130 -13.05 -12.93 13.34
CA GLU A 130 -13.84 -13.69 14.30
C GLU A 130 -14.55 -12.80 15.33
N GLU A 131 -13.93 -11.69 15.75
CA GLU A 131 -14.42 -10.83 16.84
C GLU A 131 -15.34 -9.70 16.32
N ASP A 132 -15.06 -9.14 15.12
CA ASP A 132 -15.83 -8.03 14.55
C ASP A 132 -16.73 -8.44 13.40
N CYS A 133 -16.23 -9.24 12.44
CA CYS A 133 -16.98 -9.57 11.22
C CYS A 133 -18.01 -10.70 11.45
N GLN A 134 -17.59 -11.79 12.10
CA GLN A 134 -18.45 -12.95 12.36
C GLN A 134 -19.75 -12.59 13.08
N PRO A 135 -19.75 -11.80 14.19
CA PRO A 135 -21.00 -11.47 14.90
C PRO A 135 -22.00 -10.72 14.04
N ILE A 136 -21.52 -9.87 13.11
CA ILE A 136 -22.38 -9.14 12.17
C ILE A 136 -23.07 -10.11 11.22
N ILE A 137 -22.30 -11.03 10.63
CA ILE A 137 -22.82 -12.04 9.70
C ILE A 137 -23.85 -12.94 10.41
N GLU A 138 -23.51 -13.45 11.58
CA GLU A 138 -24.39 -14.32 12.37
C GLU A 138 -25.70 -13.63 12.78
N LYS A 139 -25.61 -12.35 13.20
CA LYS A 139 -26.76 -11.56 13.60
C LYS A 139 -27.76 -11.34 12.47
N LEU A 140 -27.25 -11.03 11.27
CA LEU A 140 -28.10 -10.70 10.12
C LEU A 140 -28.64 -11.93 9.39
N SER A 141 -27.86 -13.00 9.31
CA SER A 141 -28.27 -14.23 8.63
C SER A 141 -29.08 -15.19 9.52
N GLY A 142 -28.90 -15.09 10.85
CA GLY A 142 -29.41 -16.09 11.80
C GLY A 142 -28.64 -17.42 11.76
N LEU A 143 -27.60 -17.52 10.95
CA LEU A 143 -26.73 -18.69 10.80
C LEU A 143 -25.54 -18.63 11.75
N LYS A 144 -24.92 -19.79 12.01
CA LYS A 144 -23.78 -19.93 12.89
C LYS A 144 -22.53 -20.38 12.12
N ASN A 145 -21.41 -19.72 12.39
CA ASN A 145 -20.10 -20.16 11.87
C ASN A 145 -19.82 -21.60 12.33
N ILE A 146 -19.05 -22.35 11.56
CA ILE A 146 -18.71 -23.77 11.72
C ILE A 146 -19.90 -24.69 11.40
N THR A 147 -21.07 -24.45 11.97
CA THR A 147 -22.25 -25.31 11.82
C THR A 147 -23.03 -25.09 10.54
N ASP A 148 -23.28 -23.82 10.20
CA ASP A 148 -24.15 -23.46 9.07
C ASP A 148 -23.36 -22.89 7.89
N PHE A 149 -22.32 -22.11 8.15
CA PHE A 149 -21.38 -21.60 7.15
C PHE A 149 -19.93 -21.70 7.66
N LYS A 150 -18.95 -21.44 6.81
CA LYS A 150 -17.54 -21.53 7.17
C LYS A 150 -16.84 -20.20 6.95
N LEU A 151 -16.05 -19.78 7.95
CA LEU A 151 -15.17 -18.62 7.83
C LEU A 151 -13.74 -19.03 7.51
N GLY A 152 -13.02 -18.13 6.84
CA GLY A 152 -11.59 -18.21 6.61
C GLY A 152 -10.98 -16.83 6.42
N TYR A 153 -9.66 -16.80 6.39
CA TYR A 153 -8.87 -15.63 6.09
C TYR A 153 -7.69 -16.01 5.20
N SER A 154 -7.42 -15.18 4.21
CA SER A 154 -6.29 -15.36 3.31
C SER A 154 -5.70 -14.00 2.96
N PRO A 155 -4.55 -13.60 3.56
CA PRO A 155 -3.98 -12.29 3.34
C PRO A 155 -3.61 -12.03 1.89
N GLU A 156 -3.89 -10.83 1.40
CA GLU A 156 -3.34 -10.37 0.13
C GLU A 156 -1.86 -10.00 0.28
N ARG A 157 -1.04 -10.46 -0.66
CA ARG A 157 0.42 -10.31 -0.66
C ARG A 157 0.96 -9.70 -1.95
N ILE A 158 0.08 -9.35 -2.91
CA ILE A 158 0.48 -8.69 -4.17
C ILE A 158 0.97 -7.28 -3.85
N ASN A 159 2.06 -6.90 -4.51
CA ASN A 159 2.58 -5.55 -4.46
C ASN A 159 2.15 -4.82 -5.75
N PRO A 160 1.32 -3.77 -5.68
CA PRO A 160 0.88 -3.04 -6.87
C PRO A 160 2.05 -2.62 -7.76
N GLY A 161 1.89 -2.83 -9.08
CA GLY A 161 2.94 -2.56 -10.07
C GLY A 161 4.03 -3.63 -10.18
N ASP A 162 4.03 -4.69 -9.35
CA ASP A 162 4.97 -5.81 -9.45
C ASP A 162 4.46 -6.84 -10.46
N LYS A 163 5.11 -6.91 -11.63
CA LYS A 163 4.76 -7.86 -12.69
C LYS A 163 5.42 -9.23 -12.53
N GLU A 164 6.36 -9.37 -11.60
CA GLU A 164 7.07 -10.62 -11.35
C GLU A 164 6.37 -11.45 -10.28
N HIS A 165 5.99 -10.82 -9.16
CA HIS A 165 5.37 -11.46 -8.01
C HIS A 165 3.83 -11.36 -8.07
N THR A 166 3.25 -12.01 -9.07
CA THR A 166 1.80 -12.05 -9.28
C THR A 166 1.12 -13.03 -8.33
N LEU A 167 -0.23 -12.98 -8.22
CA LEU A 167 -1.02 -13.90 -7.41
C LEU A 167 -0.64 -15.38 -7.65
N ALA A 168 -0.43 -15.77 -8.88
CA ALA A 168 -0.09 -17.15 -9.23
C ALA A 168 1.31 -17.58 -8.75
N ARG A 169 2.25 -16.64 -8.62
CA ARG A 169 3.69 -16.93 -8.39
C ARG A 169 4.14 -16.79 -6.95
N ILE A 170 3.31 -16.28 -6.05
CA ILE A 170 3.64 -16.16 -4.63
C ILE A 170 2.86 -17.18 -3.82
N ILE A 171 3.51 -17.77 -2.79
CA ILE A 171 2.82 -18.68 -1.86
C ILE A 171 1.72 -17.89 -1.15
N LYS A 172 0.47 -18.34 -1.26
CA LYS A 172 -0.68 -17.73 -0.60
C LYS A 172 -0.89 -18.36 0.78
N VAL A 173 -1.03 -17.54 1.83
CA VAL A 173 -1.44 -18.03 3.15
C VAL A 173 -2.95 -18.22 3.15
N VAL A 174 -3.42 -19.33 3.70
CA VAL A 174 -4.86 -19.61 3.84
C VAL A 174 -5.16 -20.15 5.23
N SER A 175 -6.33 -19.86 5.74
CA SER A 175 -6.82 -20.38 7.02
C SER A 175 -8.32 -20.64 6.96
N GLY A 176 -8.81 -21.43 7.90
CA GLY A 176 -10.22 -21.73 8.05
C GLY A 176 -10.61 -21.81 9.53
N CYS A 177 -11.91 -21.75 9.80
CA CYS A 177 -12.46 -21.87 11.16
C CYS A 177 -12.38 -23.31 11.72
N ASP A 178 -12.15 -24.30 10.88
CA ASP A 178 -11.90 -25.70 11.22
C ASP A 178 -11.07 -26.40 10.14
N ALA A 179 -10.71 -27.66 10.40
CA ALA A 179 -9.89 -28.44 9.48
C ALA A 179 -10.55 -28.67 8.11
N GLU A 180 -11.87 -28.85 8.07
CA GLU A 180 -12.61 -29.04 6.83
C GLU A 180 -12.58 -27.78 5.96
N SER A 181 -12.89 -26.62 6.57
CA SER A 181 -12.88 -25.34 5.87
C SER A 181 -11.48 -24.96 5.36
N LEU A 182 -10.43 -25.21 6.16
CA LEU A 182 -9.05 -25.00 5.75
C LEU A 182 -8.70 -25.80 4.48
N GLU A 183 -9.04 -27.08 4.44
CA GLU A 183 -8.76 -27.92 3.26
C GLU A 183 -9.54 -27.48 2.01
N VAL A 184 -10.79 -27.09 2.17
CA VAL A 184 -11.62 -26.60 1.05
C VAL A 184 -11.09 -25.25 0.55
N ILE A 185 -10.80 -24.32 1.44
CA ILE A 185 -10.27 -23.01 1.09
C ILE A 185 -8.92 -23.16 0.39
N ALA A 186 -8.02 -24.00 0.91
CA ALA A 186 -6.74 -24.28 0.28
C ALA A 186 -6.90 -24.76 -1.17
N LYS A 187 -7.76 -25.76 -1.40
CA LYS A 187 -8.04 -26.28 -2.78
C LYS A 187 -8.61 -25.22 -3.70
N VAL A 188 -9.47 -24.33 -3.19
CA VAL A 188 -10.03 -23.25 -4.02
C VAL A 188 -8.92 -22.28 -4.46
N TYR A 189 -8.03 -21.85 -3.55
CA TYR A 189 -6.91 -20.97 -3.91
C TYR A 189 -5.88 -21.66 -4.81
N GLU A 190 -5.65 -22.95 -4.69
CA GLU A 190 -4.78 -23.74 -5.58
C GLU A 190 -5.24 -23.75 -7.04
N LEU A 191 -6.49 -23.37 -7.35
CA LEU A 191 -6.94 -23.16 -8.74
C LEU A 191 -6.18 -22.04 -9.45
N VAL A 192 -5.78 -21.02 -8.72
CA VAL A 192 -5.18 -19.79 -9.26
C VAL A 192 -3.75 -19.55 -8.76
N VAL A 193 -3.34 -20.15 -7.66
CA VAL A 193 -2.01 -20.01 -7.07
C VAL A 193 -1.15 -21.22 -7.41
N THR A 194 -0.27 -21.09 -8.39
CA THR A 194 0.61 -22.20 -8.83
C THR A 194 1.84 -22.38 -7.92
N ALA A 195 2.22 -21.35 -7.16
CA ALA A 195 3.32 -21.42 -6.19
C ALA A 195 2.97 -22.23 -4.93
N GLY A 196 1.68 -22.62 -4.78
CA GLY A 196 1.19 -23.36 -3.62
C GLY A 196 0.62 -22.48 -2.51
N VAL A 197 0.04 -23.14 -1.51
CA VAL A 197 -0.58 -22.48 -0.37
C VAL A 197 0.08 -22.90 0.96
N HIS A 198 0.21 -21.95 1.88
CA HIS A 198 0.59 -22.22 3.26
C HIS A 198 -0.66 -22.25 4.13
N LYS A 199 -0.96 -23.39 4.75
CA LYS A 199 -2.10 -23.59 5.63
C LYS A 199 -1.76 -23.12 7.04
N ALA A 200 -2.26 -21.96 7.43
CA ALA A 200 -2.09 -21.43 8.79
C ALA A 200 -2.99 -22.22 9.78
N SER A 201 -2.53 -22.34 11.01
CA SER A 201 -3.22 -23.12 12.06
C SER A 201 -4.53 -22.49 12.55
N SER A 202 -4.73 -21.19 12.30
CA SER A 202 -5.97 -20.46 12.64
C SER A 202 -6.10 -19.18 11.81
N ILE A 203 -7.29 -18.60 11.81
CA ILE A 203 -7.59 -17.30 11.22
C ILE A 203 -6.68 -16.22 11.83
N LYS A 204 -6.57 -16.16 13.16
CA LYS A 204 -5.71 -15.20 13.88
C LYS A 204 -4.24 -15.29 13.49
N VAL A 205 -3.73 -16.49 13.24
CA VAL A 205 -2.33 -16.68 12.78
C VAL A 205 -2.14 -16.13 11.37
N ALA A 206 -3.10 -16.34 10.47
CA ALA A 206 -3.02 -15.82 9.11
C ALA A 206 -3.12 -14.27 9.07
N GLU A 207 -4.01 -13.68 9.88
CA GLU A 207 -4.13 -12.23 10.07
C GLU A 207 -2.83 -11.65 10.64
N ALA A 208 -2.27 -12.28 11.68
CA ALA A 208 -0.99 -11.87 12.27
C ALA A 208 0.16 -11.90 11.25
N ALA A 209 0.24 -12.96 10.43
CA ALA A 209 1.27 -13.10 9.41
C ALA A 209 1.26 -11.92 8.44
N LYS A 210 0.08 -11.47 7.99
CA LYS A 210 -0.08 -10.30 7.11
C LYS A 210 0.50 -9.05 7.76
N ILE A 211 0.09 -8.76 8.98
CA ILE A 211 0.47 -7.52 9.65
C ILE A 211 1.97 -7.46 9.91
N ILE A 212 2.60 -8.56 10.34
CA ILE A 212 4.03 -8.56 10.66
C ILE A 212 4.92 -8.44 9.42
N GLU A 213 4.50 -8.87 8.24
CA GLU A 213 5.26 -8.71 6.99
C GLU A 213 5.56 -7.22 6.71
N ASN A 214 4.56 -6.37 6.84
CA ASN A 214 4.70 -4.93 6.64
C ASN A 214 5.29 -4.21 7.85
N THR A 215 4.92 -4.61 9.08
CA THR A 215 5.50 -4.05 10.31
C THR A 215 7.01 -4.30 10.36
N GLN A 216 7.48 -5.49 10.01
CA GLN A 216 8.91 -5.82 9.96
C GLN A 216 9.64 -4.95 8.94
N ARG A 217 9.05 -4.71 7.77
CA ARG A 217 9.62 -3.82 6.74
C ARG A 217 9.67 -2.37 7.23
N ASP A 218 8.60 -1.88 7.83
CA ASP A 218 8.50 -0.54 8.40
C ASP A 218 9.59 -0.28 9.45
N LEU A 219 9.77 -1.22 10.38
CA LEU A 219 10.79 -1.13 11.42
C LEU A 219 12.23 -1.16 10.88
N ASN A 220 12.49 -1.97 9.87
CA ASN A 220 13.80 -1.98 9.23
C ASN A 220 14.10 -0.65 8.51
N ILE A 221 13.10 -0.05 7.87
CA ILE A 221 13.26 1.29 7.27
C ILE A 221 13.43 2.36 8.36
N ALA A 222 12.67 2.27 9.47
CA ALA A 222 12.81 3.18 10.61
C ALA A 222 14.23 3.17 11.19
N LEU A 223 14.82 1.98 11.33
CA LEU A 223 16.22 1.86 11.73
C LEU A 223 17.16 2.58 10.76
N MET A 224 16.98 2.39 9.44
CA MET A 224 17.80 3.08 8.44
C MET A 224 17.59 4.60 8.47
N ASN A 225 16.37 5.06 8.71
CA ASN A 225 16.03 6.47 8.86
C ASN A 225 16.70 7.07 10.11
N GLU A 226 16.64 6.40 11.24
CA GLU A 226 17.33 6.85 12.46
C GLU A 226 18.83 6.90 12.26
N LEU A 227 19.43 5.88 11.64
CA LEU A 227 20.85 5.88 11.30
C LEU A 227 21.21 7.03 10.37
N SER A 228 20.36 7.38 9.39
CA SER A 228 20.62 8.51 8.50
C SER A 228 20.65 9.85 9.27
N ILE A 229 19.78 10.03 10.24
CA ILE A 229 19.77 11.20 11.12
C ILE A 229 21.04 11.27 11.98
N ILE A 230 21.49 10.14 12.52
CA ILE A 230 22.71 10.04 13.34
C ILE A 230 23.94 10.34 12.47
N PHE A 231 24.07 9.72 11.31
CA PHE A 231 25.23 9.86 10.42
C PHE A 231 25.31 11.26 9.79
N ASP A 232 24.16 11.87 9.47
CA ASP A 232 24.13 13.27 9.03
C ASP A 232 24.74 14.21 10.08
N ARG A 233 24.44 14.01 11.38
CA ARG A 233 25.05 14.79 12.48
C ARG A 233 26.53 14.52 12.67
N MET A 234 27.02 13.37 12.22
CA MET A 234 28.43 12.98 12.24
C MET A 234 29.18 13.37 10.95
N ASN A 235 28.48 13.94 9.95
CA ASN A 235 29.00 14.19 8.60
C ASN A 235 29.51 12.91 7.91
N ILE A 236 28.81 11.80 8.10
CA ILE A 236 29.08 10.50 7.47
C ILE A 236 27.96 10.21 6.46
N ASN A 237 28.34 9.74 5.27
CA ASN A 237 27.35 9.35 4.26
C ASN A 237 26.73 8.00 4.63
N THR A 238 25.40 8.00 4.82
CA THR A 238 24.65 6.80 5.23
C THR A 238 24.78 5.66 4.21
N PHE A 239 24.69 5.96 2.92
CA PHE A 239 24.76 4.93 1.88
C PHE A 239 26.13 4.25 1.80
N GLU A 240 27.23 4.98 2.07
CA GLU A 240 28.56 4.37 2.16
C GLU A 240 28.66 3.40 3.35
N VAL A 241 28.09 3.78 4.49
CA VAL A 241 28.03 2.88 5.66
C VAL A 241 27.21 1.64 5.34
N LEU A 242 26.04 1.80 4.69
CA LEU A 242 25.18 0.69 4.31
C LEU A 242 25.83 -0.23 3.25
N GLU A 243 26.60 0.32 2.33
CA GLU A 243 27.40 -0.47 1.38
C GLU A 243 28.47 -1.30 2.10
N ALA A 244 29.22 -0.69 3.02
CA ALA A 244 30.23 -1.38 3.80
C ALA A 244 29.61 -2.48 4.69
N ALA A 245 28.53 -2.17 5.43
CA ALA A 245 27.81 -3.14 6.26
C ALA A 245 27.19 -4.26 5.42
N GLY A 246 26.68 -3.93 4.22
CA GLY A 246 26.07 -4.86 3.28
C GLY A 246 27.04 -5.89 2.67
N THR A 247 28.33 -5.78 2.91
CA THR A 247 29.32 -6.82 2.55
C THR A 247 29.22 -8.05 3.44
N LYS A 248 28.60 -7.90 4.64
CA LYS A 248 28.37 -9.03 5.53
C LYS A 248 27.17 -9.85 5.04
N TRP A 249 27.32 -11.14 4.91
CA TRP A 249 26.37 -12.07 4.30
C TRP A 249 24.96 -12.07 4.93
N ASN A 250 24.84 -11.75 6.22
CA ASN A 250 23.54 -11.72 6.93
C ASN A 250 23.01 -10.32 7.22
N PHE A 251 23.58 -9.28 6.60
CA PHE A 251 23.07 -7.93 6.72
C PHE A 251 21.86 -7.73 5.81
N LEU A 252 20.74 -7.31 6.39
CA LEU A 252 19.51 -7.03 5.63
C LEU A 252 19.61 -5.65 4.95
N ARG A 253 19.55 -5.64 3.63
CA ARG A 253 19.75 -4.44 2.81
C ARG A 253 18.48 -3.60 2.72
N PHE A 254 18.19 -2.84 3.77
CA PHE A 254 17.21 -1.76 3.74
C PHE A 254 17.90 -0.41 3.54
N GLN A 255 17.15 0.58 3.11
CA GLN A 255 17.64 1.93 2.86
C GLN A 255 16.72 2.95 3.52
N PRO A 256 17.24 4.16 3.90
CA PRO A 256 16.42 5.23 4.41
C PRO A 256 15.48 5.78 3.33
N GLY A 257 14.41 6.45 3.75
CA GLY A 257 13.48 7.11 2.86
C GLY A 257 12.11 7.36 3.48
N LEU A 258 11.27 8.01 2.72
CA LEU A 258 9.88 8.26 3.10
C LEU A 258 9.07 6.94 3.04
N VAL A 259 8.28 6.68 4.05
CA VAL A 259 7.43 5.48 4.14
C VAL A 259 5.98 5.88 3.95
N GLY A 260 5.50 5.73 2.72
CA GLY A 260 4.13 6.01 2.32
C GLY A 260 3.40 4.78 1.77
N GLY A 261 2.29 5.02 1.08
CA GLY A 261 1.45 3.99 0.48
C GLY A 261 0.45 3.35 1.45
N HIS A 262 -0.34 2.39 0.95
CA HIS A 262 -1.50 1.83 1.67
C HIS A 262 -1.14 0.80 2.74
N CYS A 263 0.06 0.23 2.71
CA CYS A 263 0.37 -0.96 3.49
C CYS A 263 1.43 -0.67 4.57
N ILE A 264 2.66 -0.29 4.18
CA ILE A 264 3.79 -0.23 5.13
C ILE A 264 3.56 0.83 6.21
N GLY A 265 2.99 1.99 5.84
CA GLY A 265 2.69 3.08 6.77
C GLY A 265 1.39 2.89 7.56
N VAL A 266 0.56 1.91 7.22
CA VAL A 266 -0.80 1.70 7.78
C VAL A 266 -0.88 0.45 8.64
N ASP A 267 -0.41 -0.71 8.13
CA ASP A 267 -0.56 -2.00 8.81
C ASP A 267 0.01 -2.03 10.25
N PRO A 268 1.14 -1.36 10.58
CA PRO A 268 1.62 -1.32 11.96
C PRO A 268 0.61 -0.75 12.95
N TYR A 269 -0.21 0.22 12.53
CA TYR A 269 -1.23 0.82 13.39
C TYR A 269 -2.36 -0.16 13.74
N TYR A 270 -2.71 -1.09 12.86
CA TYR A 270 -3.63 -2.17 13.17
C TYR A 270 -3.14 -3.02 14.34
N LEU A 271 -1.85 -3.38 14.33
CA LEU A 271 -1.27 -4.19 15.40
C LEU A 271 -1.14 -3.40 16.71
N THR A 272 -0.72 -2.13 16.65
CA THR A 272 -0.59 -1.29 17.86
C THR A 272 -1.97 -0.98 18.48
N HIS A 273 -3.01 -0.81 17.67
CA HIS A 273 -4.38 -0.65 18.13
C HIS A 273 -4.83 -1.88 18.93
N LYS A 274 -4.71 -3.08 18.33
CA LYS A 274 -5.07 -4.33 19.01
C LYS A 274 -4.24 -4.59 20.26
N SER A 275 -2.96 -4.30 20.22
CA SER A 275 -2.05 -4.39 21.37
C SER A 275 -2.55 -3.53 22.54
N LYS A 276 -2.97 -2.29 22.27
CA LYS A 276 -3.49 -1.36 23.28
C LYS A 276 -4.81 -1.86 23.89
N GLU A 277 -5.73 -2.40 23.07
CA GLU A 277 -6.96 -3.05 23.57
C GLU A 277 -6.65 -4.19 24.53
N LEU A 278 -5.56 -4.94 24.28
CA LEU A 278 -5.10 -6.03 25.14
C LEU A 278 -4.29 -5.55 26.36
N GLY A 279 -4.18 -4.23 26.57
CA GLY A 279 -3.47 -3.62 27.70
C GLY A 279 -1.94 -3.58 27.56
N TYR A 280 -1.40 -3.77 26.34
CA TYR A 280 0.03 -3.67 26.07
C TYR A 280 0.33 -2.52 25.09
N GLU A 281 1.17 -1.57 25.50
CA GLU A 281 1.64 -0.50 24.63
C GLU A 281 2.89 -0.95 23.86
N SER A 282 2.77 -1.01 22.53
CA SER A 282 3.84 -1.47 21.66
C SER A 282 5.02 -0.49 21.64
N GLN A 283 6.13 -0.83 22.27
CA GLN A 283 7.30 0.04 22.41
C GLN A 283 8.06 0.20 21.08
N VAL A 284 8.46 -0.91 20.49
CA VAL A 284 9.31 -0.94 19.29
C VAL A 284 8.56 -0.46 18.05
N ILE A 285 7.31 -0.91 17.87
CA ILE A 285 6.51 -0.58 16.69
C ILE A 285 6.18 0.92 16.68
N LEU A 286 5.74 1.47 17.80
CA LEU A 286 5.44 2.90 17.92
C LEU A 286 6.69 3.77 17.75
N ALA A 287 7.84 3.37 18.32
CA ALA A 287 9.09 4.10 18.10
C ALA A 287 9.47 4.14 16.61
N GLY A 288 9.34 3.01 15.88
CA GLY A 288 9.58 2.98 14.44
C GLY A 288 8.65 3.90 13.67
N ARG A 289 7.35 3.91 14.02
CA ARG A 289 6.38 4.82 13.39
C ARG A 289 6.70 6.28 13.63
N VAL A 290 7.07 6.67 14.85
CA VAL A 290 7.47 8.05 15.18
C VAL A 290 8.66 8.50 14.31
N ILE A 291 9.65 7.63 14.11
CA ILE A 291 10.81 7.93 13.26
C ILE A 291 10.36 8.10 11.81
N ASN A 292 9.63 7.14 11.24
CA ASN A 292 9.23 7.17 9.84
C ASN A 292 8.28 8.34 9.53
N ASP A 293 7.33 8.62 10.40
CA ASP A 293 6.41 9.76 10.24
C ASP A 293 7.13 11.11 10.39
N GLY A 294 8.20 11.17 11.20
CA GLY A 294 9.02 12.35 11.38
C GLY A 294 9.94 12.72 10.21
N MET A 295 10.15 11.80 9.25
CA MET A 295 11.14 12.01 8.17
C MET A 295 10.78 13.16 7.23
N ALA A 296 9.51 13.40 6.96
CA ALA A 296 9.09 14.52 6.13
C ALA A 296 9.51 15.87 6.73
N GLY A 297 9.25 16.06 8.03
CA GLY A 297 9.69 17.25 8.78
C GLY A 297 11.21 17.36 8.87
N TYR A 298 11.92 16.23 9.01
CA TYR A 298 13.39 16.23 9.02
C TYR A 298 13.98 16.73 7.70
N VAL A 299 13.49 16.22 6.56
CA VAL A 299 13.91 16.64 5.21
C VAL A 299 13.62 18.13 4.98
N ALA A 300 12.40 18.57 5.26
CA ALA A 300 12.01 19.98 5.08
C ALA A 300 12.84 20.92 5.94
N LYS A 301 13.11 20.56 7.19
CA LYS A 301 13.97 21.33 8.11
C LYS A 301 15.42 21.40 7.62
N LYS A 302 15.95 20.31 7.06
CA LYS A 302 17.32 20.28 6.50
C LYS A 302 17.46 21.26 5.34
N VAL A 303 16.50 21.25 4.41
CA VAL A 303 16.45 22.19 3.28
C VAL A 303 16.31 23.63 3.77
N LEU A 304 15.41 23.89 4.71
CA LEU A 304 15.24 25.22 5.31
C LEU A 304 16.55 25.74 5.96
N GLN A 305 17.22 24.91 6.76
CA GLN A 305 18.51 25.27 7.38
C GLN A 305 19.56 25.65 6.34
N HIS A 306 19.64 24.89 5.24
CA HIS A 306 20.54 25.21 4.14
C HIS A 306 20.21 26.57 3.51
N ILE A 307 18.94 26.84 3.21
CA ILE A 307 18.49 28.11 2.64
C ILE A 307 18.85 29.30 3.56
N ILE A 308 18.59 29.18 4.85
CA ILE A 308 18.94 30.22 5.85
C ILE A 308 20.45 30.49 5.87
N GLN A 309 21.28 29.44 5.84
CA GLN A 309 22.72 29.56 5.89
C GLN A 309 23.33 30.23 4.65
N HIS A 310 22.72 30.04 3.47
CA HIS A 310 23.33 30.45 2.20
C HIS A 310 22.63 31.63 1.53
N ASN A 311 21.33 31.84 1.74
CA ASN A 311 20.55 32.86 1.04
C ASN A 311 19.95 33.92 1.99
N GLY A 312 19.81 33.60 3.28
CA GLY A 312 19.34 34.52 4.32
C GLY A 312 17.85 34.91 4.25
N ASN A 313 17.21 34.84 3.09
CA ASN A 313 15.81 35.18 2.90
C ASN A 313 14.98 33.93 2.52
N VAL A 314 14.14 33.48 3.45
CA VAL A 314 13.28 32.29 3.27
C VAL A 314 12.07 32.62 2.38
N LYS A 315 11.52 33.84 2.50
CA LYS A 315 10.23 34.21 1.87
C LYS A 315 10.25 34.14 0.34
N ASP A 316 11.39 34.44 -0.27
CA ASP A 316 11.54 34.44 -1.73
C ASP A 316 12.28 33.17 -2.23
N ALA A 317 12.58 32.24 -1.35
CA ALA A 317 13.31 31.02 -1.70
C ALA A 317 12.36 30.04 -2.41
N LYS A 318 12.89 29.49 -3.53
CA LYS A 318 12.21 28.51 -4.36
C LYS A 318 12.77 27.12 -4.16
N VAL A 319 11.90 26.15 -3.95
CA VAL A 319 12.27 24.74 -3.81
C VAL A 319 11.54 23.92 -4.86
N LEU A 320 12.25 23.10 -5.61
CA LEU A 320 11.69 22.12 -6.52
C LEU A 320 11.63 20.75 -5.82
N VAL A 321 10.47 20.14 -5.79
CA VAL A 321 10.26 18.76 -5.37
C VAL A 321 10.05 17.89 -6.62
N MET A 322 10.93 16.90 -6.81
CA MET A 322 10.92 15.98 -7.93
C MET A 322 10.44 14.60 -7.49
N GLY A 323 9.24 14.24 -7.93
CA GLY A 323 8.48 13.05 -7.51
C GLY A 323 7.39 13.39 -6.49
N ALA A 324 6.15 12.98 -6.77
CA ALA A 324 4.99 13.19 -5.91
C ALA A 324 4.25 11.87 -5.61
N THR A 325 4.50 10.81 -6.36
CA THR A 325 3.94 9.47 -6.14
C THR A 325 4.51 8.81 -4.88
N PHE A 326 3.87 7.77 -4.36
CA PHE A 326 4.37 7.11 -3.15
C PHE A 326 5.62 6.23 -3.38
N LYS A 327 5.86 5.79 -4.62
CA LYS A 327 7.07 5.05 -5.03
C LYS A 327 7.38 5.27 -6.51
N GLU A 328 8.55 4.80 -6.92
CA GLU A 328 9.07 4.95 -8.29
C GLU A 328 8.24 4.24 -9.37
N ASN A 329 8.08 4.91 -10.49
CA ASN A 329 7.51 4.40 -11.74
C ASN A 329 6.06 3.87 -11.64
N VAL A 330 5.28 4.46 -10.75
CA VAL A 330 3.84 4.24 -10.64
C VAL A 330 3.11 5.58 -10.64
N SER A 331 1.83 5.59 -11.01
CA SER A 331 0.97 6.79 -10.97
C SER A 331 0.29 7.01 -9.61
N ASP A 332 0.31 6.03 -8.71
CA ASP A 332 -0.39 6.07 -7.43
C ASP A 332 0.20 7.12 -6.48
N ILE A 333 -0.64 8.09 -6.10
CA ILE A 333 -0.27 9.19 -5.20
C ILE A 333 -0.76 8.97 -3.76
N ARG A 334 -1.62 8.00 -3.51
CA ARG A 334 -2.31 7.82 -2.23
C ARG A 334 -1.33 7.56 -1.08
N ASN A 335 -1.54 8.26 0.05
CA ASN A 335 -0.65 8.24 1.21
C ASN A 335 0.83 8.53 0.86
N SER A 336 1.08 9.35 -0.15
CA SER A 336 2.44 9.78 -0.47
C SER A 336 2.99 10.70 0.62
N LYS A 337 4.05 10.27 1.30
CA LYS A 337 4.75 11.08 2.30
C LYS A 337 5.47 12.29 1.70
N VAL A 338 5.54 12.40 0.38
CA VAL A 338 6.01 13.59 -0.32
C VAL A 338 5.06 14.77 -0.08
N ALA A 339 3.75 14.51 0.01
CA ALA A 339 2.77 15.54 0.36
C ALA A 339 3.06 16.17 1.73
N ASP A 340 3.49 15.36 2.72
CA ASP A 340 3.90 15.87 4.03
C ASP A 340 5.17 16.74 3.92
N VAL A 341 6.15 16.37 3.10
CA VAL A 341 7.35 17.21 2.83
C VAL A 341 6.95 18.55 2.23
N ILE A 342 6.06 18.55 1.23
CA ILE A 342 5.55 19.76 0.59
C ILE A 342 4.80 20.64 1.59
N LYS A 343 3.95 20.05 2.42
CA LYS A 343 3.20 20.74 3.47
C LYS A 343 4.14 21.40 4.49
N GLU A 344 5.16 20.68 4.94
CA GLU A 344 6.17 21.23 5.86
C GLU A 344 6.97 22.39 5.23
N LEU A 345 7.43 22.25 3.98
CA LEU A 345 8.13 23.32 3.27
C LEU A 345 7.24 24.58 3.12
N LYS A 346 5.98 24.40 2.76
CA LYS A 346 5.00 25.50 2.66
C LYS A 346 4.72 26.16 4.01
N SER A 347 4.73 25.40 5.12
CA SER A 347 4.55 25.95 6.46
C SER A 347 5.66 26.93 6.85
N PHE A 348 6.87 26.75 6.27
CA PHE A 348 7.99 27.69 6.41
C PHE A 348 7.94 28.87 5.41
N SER A 349 6.83 29.03 4.68
CA SER A 349 6.63 30.07 3.68
C SER A 349 7.57 29.98 2.47
N LEU A 350 8.08 28.80 2.17
CA LEU A 350 8.85 28.54 0.96
C LEU A 350 7.94 28.45 -0.28
N ASN A 351 8.43 28.94 -1.42
CA ASN A 351 7.76 28.77 -2.69
C ASN A 351 8.11 27.39 -3.27
N VAL A 352 7.15 26.45 -3.19
CA VAL A 352 7.37 25.04 -3.55
C VAL A 352 6.77 24.76 -4.90
N HIS A 353 7.60 24.35 -5.85
CA HIS A 353 7.24 23.81 -7.14
C HIS A 353 7.34 22.29 -7.09
N VAL A 354 6.45 21.60 -7.81
CA VAL A 354 6.40 20.12 -7.81
C VAL A 354 6.39 19.62 -9.26
N THR A 355 7.16 18.60 -9.53
CA THR A 355 7.14 17.88 -10.81
C THR A 355 7.14 16.37 -10.60
N ASP A 356 6.39 15.65 -11.43
CA ASP A 356 6.36 14.19 -11.43
C ASP A 356 6.00 13.68 -12.83
N PRO A 357 6.70 12.68 -13.39
CA PRO A 357 6.43 12.17 -14.73
C PRO A 357 5.24 11.21 -14.80
N HIS A 358 4.67 10.77 -13.67
CA HIS A 358 3.66 9.73 -13.58
C HIS A 358 2.38 10.17 -12.85
N ALA A 359 2.47 11.18 -11.97
CA ALA A 359 1.31 11.65 -11.20
C ALA A 359 0.42 12.55 -12.05
N GLU A 360 -0.90 12.47 -11.81
CA GLU A 360 -1.89 13.36 -12.43
C GLU A 360 -2.12 14.60 -11.55
N SER A 361 -2.04 15.79 -12.17
CA SER A 361 -2.13 17.08 -11.45
C SER A 361 -3.47 17.29 -10.78
N ASP A 362 -4.57 16.89 -11.43
CA ASP A 362 -5.91 17.03 -10.90
C ASP A 362 -6.15 16.13 -9.68
N GLU A 363 -5.55 14.94 -9.66
CA GLU A 363 -5.61 14.03 -8.51
C GLU A 363 -4.83 14.60 -7.32
N LEU A 364 -3.63 15.13 -7.55
CA LEU A 364 -2.81 15.78 -6.52
C LEU A 364 -3.52 17.01 -5.92
N LYS A 365 -4.21 17.79 -6.78
CA LYS A 365 -4.99 18.94 -6.34
C LYS A 365 -6.17 18.53 -5.46
N HIS A 366 -6.89 17.48 -5.88
CA HIS A 366 -8.04 16.96 -5.13
C HIS A 366 -7.63 16.38 -3.79
N GLU A 367 -6.57 15.57 -3.76
CA GLU A 367 -6.15 14.81 -2.58
C GLU A 367 -5.33 15.66 -1.59
N TYR A 368 -4.41 16.49 -2.10
CA TYR A 368 -3.42 17.19 -1.27
C TYR A 368 -3.44 18.72 -1.39
N GLY A 369 -4.25 19.29 -2.30
CA GLY A 369 -4.38 20.73 -2.46
C GLY A 369 -3.18 21.41 -3.15
N PHE A 370 -2.38 20.68 -3.93
CA PHE A 370 -1.34 21.24 -4.78
C PHE A 370 -1.37 20.63 -6.19
N GLU A 371 -0.77 21.34 -7.15
CA GLU A 371 -0.71 20.95 -8.57
C GLU A 371 0.74 20.77 -9.00
N LEU A 372 0.93 20.03 -10.09
CA LEU A 372 2.23 19.96 -10.77
C LEU A 372 2.52 21.27 -11.51
N ASN A 373 3.78 21.69 -11.50
CA ASN A 373 4.24 22.83 -12.26
C ASN A 373 4.57 22.41 -13.70
N ALA A 374 3.94 23.06 -14.69
CA ALA A 374 4.16 22.76 -16.09
C ALA A 374 5.59 23.12 -16.53
N ASP A 375 6.12 24.25 -16.02
CA ASP A 375 7.44 24.75 -16.35
C ASP A 375 8.37 24.69 -15.14
N ILE A 376 9.61 24.25 -15.38
CA ILE A 376 10.68 24.25 -14.38
C ILE A 376 11.43 25.58 -14.49
N ALA A 377 11.48 26.34 -13.39
CA ALA A 377 12.26 27.57 -13.30
C ALA A 377 13.79 27.31 -13.35
N SER A 378 14.59 28.36 -13.43
CA SER A 378 16.06 28.25 -13.50
C SER A 378 16.77 28.86 -12.29
N ASP A 379 16.08 29.07 -11.18
CA ASP A 379 16.59 29.84 -10.02
C ASP A 379 16.23 29.22 -8.67
N TYR A 380 16.17 27.88 -8.61
CA TYR A 380 15.85 27.18 -7.36
C TYR A 380 16.98 27.30 -6.33
N ASP A 381 16.60 27.48 -5.08
CA ASP A 381 17.49 27.48 -3.91
C ASP A 381 17.76 26.06 -3.41
N ALA A 382 16.85 25.13 -3.67
CA ALA A 382 17.03 23.70 -3.43
C ALA A 382 16.21 22.87 -4.41
N VAL A 383 16.69 21.67 -4.71
CA VAL A 383 15.95 20.61 -5.40
C VAL A 383 15.93 19.39 -4.51
N ILE A 384 14.75 18.80 -4.30
CA ILE A 384 14.57 17.59 -3.50
C ILE A 384 14.14 16.47 -4.44
N ILE A 385 14.95 15.43 -4.58
CA ILE A 385 14.60 14.20 -5.29
C ILE A 385 13.97 13.25 -4.26
N THR A 386 12.66 13.25 -4.21
CA THR A 386 11.87 12.46 -3.25
C THR A 386 11.60 11.04 -3.73
N VAL A 387 11.32 10.89 -5.05
CA VAL A 387 11.03 9.60 -5.67
C VAL A 387 11.97 9.38 -6.86
N PRO A 388 12.75 8.29 -6.89
CA PRO A 388 13.80 8.07 -7.90
C PRO A 388 13.23 7.44 -9.18
N HIS A 389 12.32 8.14 -9.86
CA HIS A 389 11.78 7.69 -11.15
C HIS A 389 12.87 7.43 -12.18
N ASN A 390 12.64 6.47 -13.07
CA ASN A 390 13.61 6.17 -14.13
C ASN A 390 13.89 7.39 -15.02
N ALA A 391 12.90 8.25 -15.25
CA ALA A 391 13.06 9.50 -15.99
C ALA A 391 14.11 10.43 -15.36
N TYR A 392 14.30 10.40 -14.05
CA TYR A 392 15.28 11.24 -13.37
C TYR A 392 16.71 10.67 -13.40
N LYS A 393 16.87 9.35 -13.52
CA LYS A 393 18.20 8.70 -13.46
C LYS A 393 19.17 9.14 -14.57
N ALA A 394 18.63 9.70 -15.67
CA ALA A 394 19.42 10.22 -16.79
C ALA A 394 19.87 11.67 -16.60
N LEU A 395 19.37 12.39 -15.59
CA LEU A 395 19.76 13.76 -15.30
C LEU A 395 21.16 13.79 -14.71
N ASP A 396 21.90 14.84 -15.03
CA ASP A 396 23.28 15.02 -14.63
C ASP A 396 23.55 16.34 -13.88
N ASP A 397 24.75 16.54 -13.45
CA ASP A 397 25.19 17.76 -12.77
C ASP A 397 24.95 19.04 -13.58
N ALA A 398 25.08 18.99 -14.91
CA ALA A 398 24.84 20.12 -15.80
C ALA A 398 23.35 20.51 -15.81
N TYR A 399 22.46 19.53 -15.81
CA TYR A 399 21.01 19.77 -15.67
C TYR A 399 20.70 20.53 -14.38
N PHE A 400 21.18 20.01 -13.24
CA PHE A 400 20.92 20.65 -11.95
C PHE A 400 21.57 22.03 -11.86
N ALA A 401 22.76 22.20 -12.44
CA ALA A 401 23.41 23.51 -12.51
C ALA A 401 22.59 24.51 -13.35
N GLY A 402 21.89 24.07 -14.38
CA GLY A 402 21.06 24.91 -15.24
C GLY A 402 19.76 25.41 -14.59
N ILE A 403 19.21 24.66 -13.62
CA ILE A 403 17.95 25.02 -12.99
C ILE A 403 18.09 25.62 -11.58
N THR A 404 19.28 25.68 -11.03
CA THR A 404 19.52 26.09 -9.63
C THR A 404 20.52 27.24 -9.52
N LYS A 405 20.37 27.99 -8.42
CA LYS A 405 21.38 29.00 -8.01
C LYS A 405 22.72 28.34 -7.64
N PRO A 406 23.87 29.08 -7.70
CA PRO A 406 25.20 28.46 -7.47
C PRO A 406 25.39 27.76 -6.13
N LYS A 407 24.74 28.22 -5.06
CA LYS A 407 24.79 27.63 -3.70
C LYS A 407 23.58 26.77 -3.36
N ALA A 408 22.79 26.36 -4.35
CA ALA A 408 21.62 25.53 -4.12
C ALA A 408 21.98 24.15 -3.57
N MET A 409 21.07 23.56 -2.80
CA MET A 409 21.17 22.19 -2.33
C MET A 409 20.48 21.23 -3.29
N ILE A 410 21.13 20.12 -3.59
CA ILE A 410 20.50 18.94 -4.19
C ILE A 410 20.31 17.91 -3.08
N ALA A 411 19.06 17.80 -2.60
CA ALA A 411 18.65 16.85 -1.57
C ALA A 411 18.15 15.57 -2.22
N ASP A 412 18.98 14.56 -2.28
CA ASP A 412 18.73 13.28 -2.95
C ASP A 412 18.38 12.20 -1.91
N LEU A 413 17.09 11.99 -1.64
CA LEU A 413 16.65 11.12 -0.55
C LEU A 413 17.03 9.64 -0.75
N LYS A 414 17.36 9.22 -1.96
CA LYS A 414 17.73 7.84 -2.30
C LYS A 414 19.15 7.65 -2.77
N GLY A 415 19.94 8.72 -2.79
CA GLY A 415 21.36 8.67 -3.13
C GLY A 415 21.66 8.30 -4.60
N ILE A 416 20.73 8.52 -5.54
CA ILE A 416 20.91 8.13 -6.96
C ILE A 416 21.93 8.98 -7.70
N TYR A 417 22.22 10.17 -7.18
CA TYR A 417 23.21 11.10 -7.74
C TYR A 417 24.49 11.18 -6.89
N ARG A 418 24.69 10.30 -5.94
CA ARG A 418 25.89 10.27 -5.12
C ARG A 418 27.13 10.20 -6.02
N ASN A 419 28.12 11.04 -5.73
CA ASN A 419 29.37 11.23 -6.51
C ASN A 419 29.18 11.78 -7.95
N LYS A 420 27.94 12.17 -8.33
CA LYS A 420 27.67 12.74 -9.66
C LYS A 420 27.52 14.27 -9.61
N ILE A 421 27.09 14.83 -8.47
CA ILE A 421 26.86 16.26 -8.27
C ILE A 421 28.17 16.89 -7.77
N GLN A 422 28.69 17.87 -8.50
CA GLN A 422 29.96 18.56 -8.22
C GLN A 422 29.81 20.08 -8.11
N ASN A 423 28.86 20.65 -8.86
CA ASN A 423 28.69 22.10 -8.96
C ASN A 423 27.63 22.65 -7.97
N ARG A 424 27.06 21.81 -7.12
CA ARG A 424 26.04 22.18 -6.12
C ARG A 424 26.33 21.50 -4.80
N ILE A 425 25.70 21.97 -3.73
CA ILE A 425 25.82 21.33 -2.43
C ILE A 425 24.93 20.07 -2.46
N TYR A 426 25.55 18.92 -2.32
CA TYR A 426 24.85 17.63 -2.31
C TYR A 426 24.59 17.17 -0.88
N TRP A 427 23.39 16.67 -0.65
CA TRP A 427 22.98 16.01 0.59
C TRP A 427 22.08 14.80 0.28
N SER A 428 22.23 13.72 1.04
CA SER A 428 21.36 12.54 0.99
C SER A 428 21.00 12.08 2.40
N LEU A 429 19.94 11.27 2.54
CA LEU A 429 19.57 10.61 3.80
C LEU A 429 20.67 9.67 4.30
#